data_ff79725fddf26836d015e3b74b6271a8
#
_entry.id   ff79725fddf26836d015e3b74b6271a8
#
_cell.length_a   1.000
_cell.length_b   1.000
_cell.length_c   1.000
_cell.angle_alpha   90.00
_cell.angle_beta   90.00
_cell.angle_gamma   90.00
#
_symmetry.space_group_name_H-M   'P 1'
#
loop_
_entity.id
_entity.type
_entity.pdbx_description
1 polymer ?
#
loop_
_entity_poly.entity_id
_entity_poly.type
_entity_poly.pdbx_seq_one_letter_code
_entity_poly.pdbx_strand_id
1 'polypeptide(L)'
;MGRLKAGPERDLASRYRQRAGQLGRGLGFPACDLIEIAESRARRGGDRAAEEAAALMPLLPPGSALLTYDERGRADLPSEDLARRIAAWRDAAKPALAVVIGGPDGLDASFRTRADLILSFGAATLPHGLVRVLALEQIYRSLTILAGHPYHRGEPG
;
A
#
# COMPACT_ATOMS: atom_id res chain seq x y z
N MET A 1 7.68 -4.12 -4.39
CA MET A 1 9.11 -4.21 -4.77
C MET A 1 9.24 -4.16 -6.27
N GLY A 2 10.46 -4.00 -6.83
CA GLY A 2 10.65 -3.77 -8.25
C GLY A 2 10.31 -2.35 -8.70
N ARG A 3 11.03 -1.88 -9.72
CA ARG A 3 10.76 -0.57 -10.34
C ARG A 3 9.73 -0.73 -11.45
N LEU A 4 8.68 0.07 -11.44
CA LEU A 4 7.76 0.13 -12.58
C LEU A 4 8.49 0.73 -13.78
N LYS A 5 8.46 -0.01 -14.88
CA LYS A 5 8.90 0.51 -16.19
C LYS A 5 7.96 1.64 -16.63
N ALA A 6 8.40 2.47 -17.56
CA ALA A 6 7.54 3.44 -18.20
C ALA A 6 6.35 2.72 -18.86
N GLY A 7 5.13 3.24 -18.68
CA GLY A 7 3.91 2.63 -19.19
C GLY A 7 2.66 3.05 -18.41
N PRO A 8 1.49 2.57 -18.85
CA PRO A 8 0.20 2.97 -18.30
C PRO A 8 0.07 2.78 -16.79
N GLU A 9 0.61 1.67 -16.25
CA GLU A 9 0.54 1.37 -14.83
C GLU A 9 1.34 2.36 -14.00
N ARG A 10 2.52 2.78 -14.48
CA ARG A 10 3.34 3.81 -13.83
C ARG A 10 2.63 5.16 -13.82
N ASP A 11 2.03 5.53 -14.94
CA ASP A 11 1.33 6.81 -15.09
C ASP A 11 0.09 6.85 -14.17
N LEU A 12 -0.66 5.74 -14.13
CA LEU A 12 -1.83 5.63 -13.28
C LEU A 12 -1.46 5.61 -11.79
N ALA A 13 -0.44 4.87 -11.40
CA ALA A 13 0.10 4.87 -10.04
C ALA A 13 0.55 6.28 -9.61
N SER A 14 1.25 6.99 -10.49
CA SER A 14 1.68 8.38 -10.26
C SER A 14 0.50 9.31 -10.05
N ARG A 15 -0.56 9.15 -10.84
CA ARG A 15 -1.80 9.94 -10.72
C ARG A 15 -2.49 9.72 -9.38
N TYR A 16 -2.68 8.46 -8.96
CA TYR A 16 -3.29 8.17 -7.65
C TYR A 16 -2.43 8.68 -6.49
N ARG A 17 -1.11 8.49 -6.56
CA ARG A 17 -0.18 9.03 -5.56
C ARG A 17 -0.30 10.55 -5.43
N GLN A 18 -0.31 11.27 -6.54
CA GLN A 18 -0.45 12.73 -6.54
C GLN A 18 -1.78 13.17 -5.94
N ARG A 19 -2.89 12.54 -6.34
CA ARG A 19 -4.23 12.83 -5.79
C ARG A 19 -4.31 12.53 -4.30
N ALA A 20 -3.77 11.39 -3.87
CA ALA A 20 -3.71 11.03 -2.46
C ALA A 20 -2.90 12.05 -1.64
N GLY A 21 -1.74 12.48 -2.15
CA GLY A 21 -0.92 13.51 -1.49
C GLY A 21 -1.58 14.89 -1.44
N GLN A 22 -2.34 15.27 -2.47
CA GLN A 22 -3.08 16.54 -2.48
C GLN A 22 -4.22 16.53 -1.45
N LEU A 23 -5.06 15.50 -1.49
CA LEU A 23 -6.21 15.38 -0.60
C LEU A 23 -5.79 15.13 0.85
N GLY A 24 -4.76 14.31 1.04
CA GLY A 24 -4.27 13.90 2.35
C GLY A 24 -3.80 15.07 3.22
N ARG A 25 -3.24 16.11 2.62
CA ARG A 25 -2.78 17.30 3.37
C ARG A 25 -3.88 17.94 4.22
N GLY A 26 -5.09 18.05 3.67
CA GLY A 26 -6.25 18.58 4.42
C GLY A 26 -6.79 17.62 5.48
N LEU A 27 -6.35 16.37 5.48
CA LEU A 27 -6.78 15.32 6.39
C LEU A 27 -5.71 14.93 7.43
N GLY A 28 -4.60 15.66 7.49
CA GLY A 28 -3.51 15.37 8.42
C GLY A 28 -2.47 14.35 7.88
N PHE A 29 -2.46 14.09 6.56
CA PHE A 29 -1.46 13.26 5.89
C PHE A 29 -0.61 14.15 4.97
N PRO A 30 0.56 14.64 5.42
CA PRO A 30 1.29 15.72 4.75
C PRO A 30 1.91 15.30 3.41
N ALA A 31 2.21 14.01 3.23
CA ALA A 31 2.87 13.50 2.05
C ALA A 31 2.36 12.09 1.67
N CYS A 32 2.55 11.73 0.41
CA CYS A 32 2.37 10.37 -0.10
C CYS A 32 3.61 10.01 -0.92
N ASP A 33 4.61 9.47 -0.25
CA ASP A 33 5.87 9.09 -0.86
C ASP A 33 5.83 7.66 -1.40
N LEU A 34 6.62 7.40 -2.43
CA LEU A 34 6.79 6.08 -3.01
C LEU A 34 8.27 5.72 -3.01
N ILE A 35 8.60 4.64 -2.33
CA ILE A 35 9.96 4.10 -2.27
C ILE A 35 9.97 2.78 -3.05
N GLU A 36 10.90 2.66 -3.99
CA GLU A 36 11.11 1.45 -4.76
C GLU A 36 12.47 0.86 -4.41
N ILE A 37 12.50 -0.40 -4.01
CA ILE A 37 13.75 -1.15 -3.86
C ILE A 37 13.94 -2.07 -5.05
N ALA A 38 15.19 -2.42 -5.34
CA ALA A 38 15.50 -3.43 -6.36
C ALA A 38 15.04 -4.81 -5.90
N GLU A 39 14.60 -5.63 -6.84
CA GLU A 39 14.33 -7.04 -6.57
C GLU A 39 15.62 -7.77 -6.23
N SER A 40 15.54 -8.69 -5.26
CA SER A 40 16.67 -9.56 -4.95
C SER A 40 16.99 -10.50 -6.11
N ARG A 41 18.28 -10.83 -6.24
CA ARG A 41 18.79 -11.79 -7.23
C ARG A 41 19.10 -13.16 -6.63
N ALA A 42 18.73 -13.40 -5.38
CA ALA A 42 18.95 -14.70 -4.73
C ALA A 42 18.21 -15.81 -5.51
N ARG A 43 18.78 -17.02 -5.48
CA ARG A 43 18.27 -18.15 -6.28
C ARG A 43 16.93 -18.69 -5.78
N ARG A 44 16.70 -18.66 -4.45
CA ARG A 44 15.51 -19.21 -3.81
C ARG A 44 14.53 -18.09 -3.47
N GLY A 45 13.23 -18.33 -3.66
CA GLY A 45 12.19 -17.33 -3.35
C GLY A 45 12.21 -16.87 -1.90
N GLY A 46 12.41 -17.77 -0.94
CA GLY A 46 12.52 -17.41 0.47
C GLY A 46 13.72 -16.50 0.77
N ASP A 47 14.87 -16.75 0.13
CA ASP A 47 16.06 -15.90 0.32
C ASP A 47 15.81 -14.51 -0.31
N ARG A 48 15.12 -14.45 -1.46
CA ARG A 48 14.72 -13.17 -2.08
C ARG A 48 13.81 -12.37 -1.15
N ALA A 49 12.76 -13.00 -0.65
CA ALA A 49 11.83 -12.34 0.27
C ALA A 49 12.53 -11.83 1.54
N ALA A 50 13.48 -12.60 2.10
CA ALA A 50 14.24 -12.20 3.28
C ALA A 50 15.19 -11.02 2.99
N GLU A 51 15.94 -11.05 1.87
CA GLU A 51 16.82 -9.94 1.47
C GLU A 51 16.04 -8.65 1.21
N GLU A 52 14.88 -8.77 0.56
CA GLU A 52 13.99 -7.66 0.29
C GLU A 52 13.37 -7.09 1.58
N ALA A 53 13.02 -7.95 2.52
CA ALA A 53 12.57 -7.53 3.84
C ALA A 53 13.66 -6.78 4.61
N ALA A 54 14.89 -7.29 4.57
CA ALA A 54 16.03 -6.63 5.20
C ALA A 54 16.31 -5.23 4.58
N ALA A 55 16.07 -5.06 3.28
CA ALA A 55 16.21 -3.78 2.60
C ALA A 55 15.06 -2.80 2.90
N LEU A 56 13.82 -3.30 3.06
CA LEU A 56 12.63 -2.47 3.30
C LEU A 56 12.46 -2.07 4.77
N MET A 57 12.73 -2.97 5.70
CA MET A 57 12.44 -2.77 7.12
C MET A 57 13.05 -1.49 7.69
N PRO A 58 14.33 -1.14 7.38
CA PRO A 58 14.94 0.11 7.84
C PRO A 58 14.32 1.38 7.26
N LEU A 59 13.59 1.26 6.15
CA LEU A 59 12.94 2.40 5.49
C LEU A 59 11.59 2.76 6.11
N LEU A 60 11.05 1.90 6.97
CA LEU A 60 9.79 2.16 7.67
C LEU A 60 10.04 3.12 8.82
N PRO A 61 9.31 4.26 8.91
CA PRO A 61 9.41 5.15 10.06
C PRO A 61 9.10 4.39 11.36
N PRO A 62 9.92 4.55 12.41
CA PRO A 62 9.67 3.89 13.69
C PRO A 62 8.28 4.24 14.23
N GLY A 63 7.53 3.25 14.68
CA GLY A 63 6.18 3.44 15.22
C GLY A 63 5.08 3.66 14.18
N SER A 64 5.39 3.62 12.87
CA SER A 64 4.37 3.71 11.81
C SER A 64 3.35 2.58 11.90
N ALA A 65 2.12 2.87 11.50
CA ALA A 65 1.16 1.83 11.16
C ALA A 65 1.63 1.10 9.89
N LEU A 66 1.49 -0.21 9.86
CA LEU A 66 1.95 -1.04 8.74
C LEU A 66 0.76 -1.79 8.13
N LEU A 67 0.42 -1.40 6.90
CA LEU A 67 -0.49 -2.12 6.02
C LEU A 67 0.33 -2.90 5.00
N THR A 68 0.08 -4.20 4.87
CA THR A 68 0.72 -5.01 3.84
C THR A 68 -0.32 -5.59 2.87
N TYR A 69 0.07 -5.67 1.59
CA TYR A 69 -0.66 -6.45 0.60
C TYR A 69 0.07 -7.77 0.37
N ASP A 70 -0.57 -8.87 0.77
CA ASP A 70 -0.07 -10.24 0.65
C ASP A 70 -1.25 -11.16 0.26
N GLU A 71 -1.00 -12.22 -0.50
CA GLU A 71 -2.04 -13.17 -0.94
C GLU A 71 -2.81 -13.82 0.22
N ARG A 72 -2.17 -13.90 1.40
CA ARG A 72 -2.73 -14.47 2.63
C ARG A 72 -3.54 -13.47 3.45
N GLY A 73 -3.64 -12.23 2.97
CA GLY A 73 -4.42 -11.18 3.61
C GLY A 73 -5.92 -11.38 3.42
N ARG A 74 -6.70 -10.64 4.19
CA ARG A 74 -8.15 -10.62 3.99
C ARG A 74 -8.52 -9.83 2.74
N ALA A 75 -9.48 -10.36 1.98
CA ALA A 75 -9.97 -9.74 0.74
C ALA A 75 -11.38 -9.11 0.90
N ASP A 76 -11.96 -9.21 2.08
CA ASP A 76 -13.37 -8.86 2.36
C ASP A 76 -13.51 -7.56 3.18
N LEU A 77 -12.47 -6.73 3.27
CA LEU A 77 -12.54 -5.47 4.01
C LEU A 77 -13.18 -4.38 3.15
N PRO A 78 -14.38 -3.86 3.54
CA PRO A 78 -14.99 -2.74 2.86
C PRO A 78 -14.10 -1.48 2.87
N SER A 79 -14.23 -0.66 1.83
CA SER A 79 -13.40 0.57 1.71
C SER A 79 -13.63 1.56 2.85
N GLU A 80 -14.86 1.62 3.38
CA GLU A 80 -15.19 2.45 4.53
C GLU A 80 -14.49 1.98 5.81
N ASP A 81 -14.30 0.66 5.96
CA ASP A 81 -13.60 0.09 7.11
C ASP A 81 -12.11 0.36 7.03
N LEU A 82 -11.53 0.27 5.83
CA LEU A 82 -10.16 0.67 5.60
C LEU A 82 -9.96 2.16 5.91
N ALA A 83 -10.87 3.02 5.44
CA ALA A 83 -10.82 4.45 5.71
C ALA A 83 -10.89 4.73 7.23
N ARG A 84 -11.80 4.06 7.97
CA ARG A 84 -11.87 4.18 9.44
C ARG A 84 -10.59 3.75 10.14
N ARG A 85 -9.94 2.68 9.69
CA ARG A 85 -8.65 2.24 10.25
C ARG A 85 -7.55 3.26 10.00
N ILE A 86 -7.47 3.80 8.79
CA ILE A 86 -6.49 4.84 8.45
C ILE A 86 -6.70 6.08 9.32
N ALA A 87 -7.95 6.51 9.51
CA ALA A 87 -8.27 7.61 10.42
C ALA A 87 -7.86 7.31 11.87
N ALA A 88 -8.16 6.10 12.37
CA ALA A 88 -7.80 5.69 13.71
C ALA A 88 -6.27 5.70 13.94
N TRP A 89 -5.48 5.28 12.97
CA TRP A 89 -4.01 5.35 13.07
C TRP A 89 -3.50 6.80 13.10
N ARG A 90 -4.08 7.68 12.30
CA ARG A 90 -3.79 9.13 12.35
C ARG A 90 -4.14 9.71 13.72
N ASP A 91 -5.34 9.41 14.22
CA ASP A 91 -5.85 9.95 15.48
C ASP A 91 -5.07 9.40 16.69
N ALA A 92 -4.50 8.20 16.56
CA ALA A 92 -3.53 7.64 17.51
C ALA A 92 -2.11 8.21 17.35
N ALA A 93 -1.95 9.28 16.57
CA ALA A 93 -0.69 9.96 16.32
C ALA A 93 0.42 9.04 15.79
N LYS A 94 0.08 8.01 15.00
CA LYS A 94 1.10 7.23 14.29
C LYS A 94 1.86 8.15 13.33
N PRO A 95 3.21 8.12 13.33
CA PRO A 95 4.01 9.07 12.56
C PRO A 95 3.84 8.91 11.04
N ALA A 96 3.46 7.72 10.59
CA ALA A 96 3.16 7.43 9.19
C ALA A 96 2.26 6.20 9.06
N LEU A 97 1.60 6.08 7.91
CA LEU A 97 1.06 4.83 7.38
C LEU A 97 2.04 4.31 6.32
N ALA A 98 2.73 3.24 6.63
CA ALA A 98 3.55 2.52 5.67
C ALA A 98 2.71 1.45 4.97
N VAL A 99 2.68 1.50 3.63
CA VAL A 99 2.00 0.49 2.81
C VAL A 99 3.07 -0.31 2.07
N VAL A 100 3.14 -1.60 2.35
CA VAL A 100 4.15 -2.49 1.75
C VAL A 100 3.49 -3.50 0.83
N ILE A 101 4.06 -3.62 -0.37
CA ILE A 101 3.63 -4.58 -1.39
C ILE A 101 4.80 -5.52 -1.64
N GLY A 102 4.58 -6.82 -1.49
CA GLY A 102 5.59 -7.85 -1.76
C GLY A 102 6.01 -7.91 -3.22
N GLY A 103 7.15 -8.54 -3.47
CA GLY A 103 7.59 -8.93 -4.81
C GLY A 103 6.87 -10.19 -5.32
N PRO A 104 7.38 -10.79 -6.42
CA PRO A 104 6.77 -11.99 -7.02
C PRO A 104 6.71 -13.19 -6.07
N ASP A 105 7.60 -13.25 -5.08
CA ASP A 105 7.67 -14.33 -4.09
C ASP A 105 6.88 -14.02 -2.80
N GLY A 106 6.11 -12.92 -2.79
CA GLY A 106 5.35 -12.46 -1.62
C GLY A 106 6.21 -11.69 -0.61
N LEU A 107 5.69 -11.54 0.60
CA LEU A 107 6.36 -10.88 1.71
C LEU A 107 6.97 -11.90 2.67
N ASP A 108 8.15 -11.56 3.20
CA ASP A 108 8.75 -12.32 4.29
C ASP A 108 7.83 -12.35 5.53
N ALA A 109 7.96 -13.42 6.33
CA ALA A 109 7.15 -13.61 7.53
C ALA A 109 7.28 -12.46 8.54
N SER A 110 8.42 -11.80 8.60
CA SER A 110 8.65 -10.65 9.48
C SER A 110 7.69 -9.49 9.22
N PHE A 111 7.34 -9.23 7.94
CA PHE A 111 6.32 -8.22 7.61
C PHE A 111 4.94 -8.63 8.07
N ARG A 112 4.57 -9.90 7.89
CA ARG A 112 3.26 -10.39 8.32
C ARG A 112 3.10 -10.34 9.83
N THR A 113 4.15 -10.68 10.57
CA THR A 113 4.13 -10.62 12.05
C THR A 113 4.02 -9.18 12.56
N ARG A 114 4.64 -8.21 11.86
CA ARG A 114 4.65 -6.79 12.26
C ARG A 114 3.43 -6.02 11.77
N ALA A 115 2.74 -6.49 10.73
CA ALA A 115 1.66 -5.75 10.10
C ALA A 115 0.48 -5.52 11.06
N ASP A 116 0.00 -4.28 11.11
CA ASP A 116 -1.26 -3.92 11.79
C ASP A 116 -2.49 -4.37 10.97
N LEU A 117 -2.31 -4.53 9.66
CA LEU A 117 -3.34 -5.02 8.75
C LEU A 117 -2.71 -5.70 7.53
N ILE A 118 -3.24 -6.88 7.16
CA ILE A 118 -2.82 -7.61 5.97
C ILE A 118 -4.05 -7.71 5.05
N LEU A 119 -3.93 -7.16 3.83
CA LEU A 119 -4.97 -7.18 2.82
C LEU A 119 -4.55 -8.00 1.59
N SER A 120 -5.55 -8.50 0.88
CA SER A 120 -5.40 -9.16 -0.41
C SER A 120 -6.39 -8.57 -1.42
N PHE A 121 -6.08 -8.64 -2.70
CA PHE A 121 -7.03 -8.35 -3.78
C PHE A 121 -7.76 -9.61 -4.28
N GLY A 122 -7.83 -10.63 -3.45
CA GLY A 122 -8.48 -11.91 -3.76
C GLY A 122 -7.51 -13.00 -4.18
N ALA A 123 -8.07 -14.13 -4.63
CA ALA A 123 -7.30 -15.33 -4.97
C ALA A 123 -6.62 -15.26 -6.35
N ALA A 124 -6.95 -14.28 -7.19
CA ALA A 124 -6.34 -14.14 -8.50
C ALA A 124 -4.92 -13.61 -8.40
N THR A 125 -4.00 -14.22 -9.14
CA THR A 125 -2.64 -13.70 -9.29
C THR A 125 -2.67 -12.43 -10.14
N LEU A 126 -2.26 -11.32 -9.57
CA LEU A 126 -2.19 -10.02 -10.26
C LEU A 126 -0.74 -9.64 -10.57
N PRO A 127 -0.49 -9.07 -11.76
CA PRO A 127 0.81 -8.46 -12.06
C PRO A 127 1.17 -7.40 -11.01
N HIS A 128 2.41 -7.39 -10.57
CA HIS A 128 2.90 -6.49 -9.51
C HIS A 128 2.61 -5.00 -9.80
N GLY A 129 2.71 -4.57 -11.07
CA GLY A 129 2.36 -3.20 -11.46
C GLY A 129 0.91 -2.85 -11.17
N LEU A 130 -0.03 -3.77 -11.43
CA LEU A 130 -1.45 -3.58 -11.13
C LEU A 130 -1.72 -3.57 -9.63
N VAL A 131 -1.07 -4.45 -8.85
CA VAL A 131 -1.20 -4.44 -7.38
C VAL A 131 -0.81 -3.07 -6.82
N ARG A 132 0.26 -2.45 -7.33
CA ARG A 132 0.67 -1.10 -6.92
C ARG A 132 -0.38 -0.04 -7.26
N VAL A 133 -0.94 -0.08 -8.45
CA VAL A 133 -2.01 0.84 -8.87
C VAL A 133 -3.22 0.69 -7.95
N LEU A 134 -3.67 -0.55 -7.71
CA LEU A 134 -4.81 -0.86 -6.86
C LEU A 134 -4.58 -0.41 -5.41
N ALA A 135 -3.39 -0.65 -4.86
CA ALA A 135 -3.06 -0.21 -3.51
C ALA A 135 -3.11 1.33 -3.37
N LEU A 136 -2.55 2.06 -4.34
CA LEU A 136 -2.61 3.53 -4.36
C LEU A 136 -4.04 4.05 -4.56
N GLU A 137 -4.84 3.36 -5.38
CA GLU A 137 -6.25 3.67 -5.56
C GLU A 137 -7.02 3.48 -4.25
N GLN A 138 -6.81 2.37 -3.52
CA GLN A 138 -7.48 2.13 -2.25
C GLN A 138 -7.09 3.15 -1.17
N ILE A 139 -5.85 3.61 -1.14
CA ILE A 139 -5.44 4.72 -0.27
C ILE A 139 -6.15 6.02 -0.67
N TYR A 140 -6.15 6.36 -1.97
CA TYR A 140 -6.87 7.55 -2.45
C TYR A 140 -8.37 7.47 -2.14
N ARG A 141 -9.03 6.33 -2.40
CA ARG A 141 -10.44 6.08 -2.07
C ARG A 141 -10.70 6.27 -0.59
N SER A 142 -9.86 5.73 0.28
CA SER A 142 -10.00 5.90 1.73
C SER A 142 -9.95 7.38 2.12
N LEU A 143 -9.03 8.15 1.55
CA LEU A 143 -8.94 9.59 1.79
C LEU A 143 -10.18 10.34 1.26
N THR A 144 -10.74 9.94 0.12
CA THR A 144 -11.98 10.53 -0.41
C THR A 144 -13.18 10.26 0.49
N ILE A 145 -13.26 9.07 1.09
CA ILE A 145 -14.29 8.74 2.07
C ILE A 145 -14.16 9.65 3.30
N LEU A 146 -12.95 9.78 3.83
CA LEU A 146 -12.69 10.64 4.99
C LEU A 146 -12.98 12.13 4.72
N ALA A 147 -12.78 12.58 3.49
CA ALA A 147 -13.09 13.95 3.06
C ALA A 147 -14.55 14.18 2.70
N GLY A 148 -15.40 13.15 2.68
CA GLY A 148 -16.78 13.25 2.17
C GLY A 148 -16.86 13.52 0.66
N HIS A 149 -15.81 13.23 -0.10
CA HIS A 149 -15.73 13.47 -1.54
C HIS A 149 -16.57 12.44 -2.31
N PRO A 150 -17.27 12.80 -3.40
CA PRO A 150 -18.21 11.91 -4.12
C PRO A 150 -17.54 10.72 -4.84
N TYR A 151 -16.24 10.72 -5.03
CA TYR A 151 -15.50 9.66 -5.72
C TYR A 151 -15.85 8.24 -5.25
N HIS A 152 -16.08 8.03 -3.93
CA HIS A 152 -16.37 6.71 -3.38
C HIS A 152 -17.77 6.19 -3.73
N ARG A 153 -18.70 7.06 -4.10
CA ARG A 153 -20.10 6.68 -4.41
C ARG A 153 -20.25 6.06 -5.81
N GLY A 154 -19.16 6.00 -6.60
CA GLY A 154 -19.23 5.67 -8.01
C GLY A 154 -20.04 6.74 -8.74
N GLU A 155 -19.40 7.65 -9.48
CA GLU A 155 -20.20 8.44 -10.42
C GLU A 155 -20.90 7.44 -11.34
N PRO A 156 -22.23 7.53 -11.54
CA PRO A 156 -22.84 6.88 -12.67
C PRO A 156 -22.18 7.50 -13.90
N GLY A 157 -21.50 6.64 -14.69
CA GLY A 157 -20.88 7.02 -15.96
C GLY A 157 -21.93 7.46 -16.96
#